data_393cc91e32e51334143bb1add0e5b1f5
#
_entry.id   393cc91e32e51334143bb1add0e5b1f5
#
_cell.length_a   1.000
_cell.length_b   1.000
_cell.length_c   1.000
_cell.angle_alpha   90.00
_cell.angle_beta   90.00
_cell.angle_gamma   90.00
#
_symmetry.space_group_name_H-M   'P 1'
#
loop_
_entity.id
_entity.type
_entity.pdbx_description
1 polymer ?
#
loop_
_entity_poly.entity_id
_entity_poly.type
_entity_poly.pdbx_seq_one_letter_code
_entity_poly.pdbx_strand_id
1 'polypeptide(L)'
;MCLGKVIALQLTMTLPVVLNLCGPQSARAETDAELRSRAQQLSQKLLIIDTHLDTPYEVHKKSYDISVRAEKGQFDYVRARQGGLDAAFMVAYIAPDYEEKGGARALAEQMIEETKGYAQKWPDKFILASSPQEVRAQFGSNRVSLVLAIENGSALEDDLGNLKYFHDRGVRYMTLCHSKNNHLCDSSFDQGPKWHGLSPFGKQVVAEMNCLGMMIDVSHVSDDTFYQVIELSKTPVVATHSSCRHFTPGWHRNMSDEMICDLASKGGVIQINFGSIFINATTNREFVKLREEIRQYVEAHNLQGEEKTNYTRQQFEQARFSKAHVSEVADHIDHVVKLVGIEHVGLGSDFDGVEQLPEGLQDVSGYPNLIYELLKRGYTEETLKRICGENFLRVWTEVSRAASTR
;
A
#
# COMPACT_ATOMS: atom_id res chain seq x y z
N MET A 1 -0.67 17.79 -102.15
CA MET A 1 0.65 17.53 -101.51
C MET A 1 1.11 18.81 -100.91
N CYS A 2 1.15 18.93 -99.64
CA CYS A 2 2.02 19.77 -98.84
C CYS A 2 1.65 19.60 -97.34
N LEU A 3 2.53 19.01 -96.59
CA LEU A 3 2.43 18.82 -95.16
C LEU A 3 2.67 20.15 -94.43
N GLY A 4 1.74 20.57 -93.64
CA GLY A 4 1.91 21.65 -92.66
C GLY A 4 2.26 21.10 -91.28
N LYS A 5 3.44 21.39 -90.77
CA LYS A 5 3.87 21.11 -89.37
C LYS A 5 3.21 22.06 -88.44
N VAL A 6 2.46 21.55 -87.46
CA VAL A 6 1.99 22.30 -86.31
C VAL A 6 3.01 22.13 -85.15
N ILE A 7 3.63 23.23 -84.72
CA ILE A 7 4.49 23.24 -83.57
C ILE A 7 3.62 23.52 -82.32
N ALA A 8 3.52 22.55 -81.40
CA ALA A 8 2.89 22.73 -80.11
C ALA A 8 3.93 23.28 -79.09
N LEU A 9 3.68 24.47 -78.60
CA LEU A 9 4.44 25.10 -77.51
C LEU A 9 3.93 24.57 -76.16
N GLN A 10 4.72 23.72 -75.49
CA GLN A 10 4.43 23.31 -74.12
C GLN A 10 4.96 24.37 -73.13
N LEU A 11 4.05 25.05 -72.48
CA LEU A 11 4.33 25.92 -71.34
C LEU A 11 4.46 25.02 -70.07
N THR A 12 5.68 24.84 -69.58
CA THR A 12 5.93 24.18 -68.27
C THR A 12 5.78 25.21 -67.15
N MET A 13 4.67 25.16 -66.43
CA MET A 13 4.50 25.86 -65.15
C MET A 13 5.25 25.11 -64.06
N THR A 14 6.36 25.66 -63.59
CA THR A 14 7.03 25.21 -62.38
C THR A 14 6.36 25.86 -61.16
N LEU A 15 5.60 25.05 -60.39
CA LEU A 15 5.14 25.44 -59.05
C LEU A 15 6.35 25.40 -58.07
N PRO A 16 6.55 26.42 -57.25
CA PRO A 16 7.55 26.35 -56.18
C PRO A 16 7.06 25.38 -55.08
N VAL A 17 7.78 24.29 -54.88
CA VAL A 17 7.62 23.43 -53.73
C VAL A 17 8.17 24.16 -52.51
N VAL A 18 7.28 24.72 -51.71
CA VAL A 18 7.67 25.22 -50.38
C VAL A 18 7.89 24.01 -49.46
N LEU A 19 9.14 23.58 -49.31
CA LEU A 19 9.54 22.63 -48.27
C LEU A 19 9.35 23.31 -46.92
N ASN A 20 8.24 23.01 -46.23
CA ASN A 20 8.10 23.28 -44.81
C ASN A 20 9.08 22.38 -44.07
N LEU A 21 10.28 22.86 -43.79
CA LEU A 21 11.22 22.24 -42.85
C LEU A 21 10.68 22.44 -41.44
N CYS A 22 9.68 21.65 -41.02
CA CYS A 22 9.42 21.41 -39.62
C CYS A 22 10.61 20.59 -39.09
N GLY A 23 11.66 21.27 -38.64
CA GLY A 23 12.68 20.65 -37.80
C GLY A 23 12.02 20.07 -36.55
N PRO A 24 12.55 18.99 -35.95
CA PRO A 24 12.03 18.46 -34.70
C PRO A 24 12.09 19.62 -33.70
N GLN A 25 10.90 20.10 -33.26
CA GLN A 25 10.82 20.94 -32.09
C GLN A 25 11.40 20.11 -30.93
N SER A 26 12.59 20.47 -30.46
CA SER A 26 13.12 19.92 -29.21
C SER A 26 12.05 20.20 -28.15
N ALA A 27 11.40 19.19 -27.65
CA ALA A 27 10.46 19.33 -26.56
C ALA A 27 11.20 20.04 -25.42
N ARG A 28 10.78 21.25 -25.09
CA ARG A 28 11.31 21.99 -23.95
C ARG A 28 11.08 21.14 -22.70
N ALA A 29 12.12 20.93 -21.90
CA ALA A 29 11.97 20.29 -20.61
C ALA A 29 10.95 21.05 -19.75
N GLU A 30 10.01 20.33 -19.14
CA GLU A 30 9.04 20.93 -18.23
C GLU A 30 9.76 21.61 -17.06
N THR A 31 9.30 22.78 -16.67
CA THR A 31 9.78 23.47 -15.46
C THR A 31 9.26 22.76 -14.21
N ASP A 32 9.88 23.00 -13.06
CA ASP A 32 9.43 22.47 -11.76
C ASP A 32 7.95 22.83 -11.48
N ALA A 33 7.55 24.06 -11.76
CA ALA A 33 6.17 24.51 -11.58
C ALA A 33 5.17 23.78 -12.51
N GLU A 34 5.56 23.53 -13.77
CA GLU A 34 4.75 22.78 -14.72
C GLU A 34 4.60 21.31 -14.27
N LEU A 35 5.68 20.66 -13.79
CA LEU A 35 5.65 19.31 -13.26
C LEU A 35 4.76 19.19 -12.00
N ARG A 36 4.83 20.16 -11.07
CA ARG A 36 3.94 20.19 -9.88
C ARG A 36 2.48 20.35 -10.27
N SER A 37 2.18 21.26 -11.20
CA SER A 37 0.82 21.43 -11.71
C SER A 37 0.30 20.16 -12.38
N ARG A 38 1.14 19.50 -13.18
CA ARG A 38 0.82 18.23 -13.82
C ARG A 38 0.59 17.11 -12.80
N ALA A 39 1.42 17.01 -11.76
CA ALA A 39 1.27 16.05 -10.68
C ALA A 39 -0.07 16.23 -9.96
N GLN A 40 -0.46 17.47 -9.65
CA GLN A 40 -1.75 17.78 -9.05
C GLN A 40 -2.93 17.41 -9.96
N GLN A 41 -2.81 17.65 -11.27
CA GLN A 41 -3.84 17.25 -12.24
C GLN A 41 -3.93 15.72 -12.36
N LEU A 42 -2.78 15.03 -12.38
CA LEU A 42 -2.73 13.57 -12.49
C LEU A 42 -3.30 12.89 -11.24
N SER A 43 -3.05 13.43 -10.05
CA SER A 43 -3.66 12.87 -8.83
C SER A 43 -5.19 12.87 -8.86
N GLN A 44 -5.82 13.77 -9.62
CA GLN A 44 -7.27 13.81 -9.79
C GLN A 44 -7.79 12.99 -10.98
N LYS A 45 -6.88 12.48 -11.82
CA LYS A 45 -7.22 11.69 -13.02
C LYS A 45 -6.85 10.22 -12.92
N LEU A 46 -5.91 9.88 -12.06
CA LEU A 46 -5.49 8.51 -11.82
C LEU A 46 -6.36 7.90 -10.72
N LEU A 47 -6.68 6.62 -10.87
CA LEU A 47 -7.30 5.86 -9.80
C LEU A 47 -6.24 5.57 -8.73
N ILE A 48 -6.28 6.30 -7.62
CA ILE A 48 -5.34 6.14 -6.50
C ILE A 48 -5.97 5.23 -5.46
N ILE A 49 -5.27 4.14 -5.16
CA ILE A 49 -5.63 3.16 -4.14
C ILE A 49 -4.51 3.11 -3.10
N ASP A 50 -4.87 3.26 -1.85
CA ASP A 50 -3.98 2.97 -0.74
C ASP A 50 -4.42 1.69 -0.06
N THR A 51 -3.48 0.76 0.08
CA THR A 51 -3.80 -0.60 0.51
C THR A 51 -3.73 -0.81 2.01
N HIS A 52 -3.35 0.21 2.79
CA HIS A 52 -3.26 0.06 4.25
C HIS A 52 -3.40 1.40 4.98
N LEU A 53 -4.53 1.58 5.67
CA LEU A 53 -4.78 2.70 6.57
C LEU A 53 -5.34 2.18 7.90
N ASP A 54 -4.69 2.54 9.00
CA ASP A 54 -5.12 2.18 10.36
C ASP A 54 -6.14 3.16 10.94
N THR A 55 -6.76 3.96 10.10
CA THR A 55 -7.80 4.93 10.47
C THR A 55 -8.92 4.32 11.32
N PRO A 56 -9.42 3.09 11.07
CA PRO A 56 -10.42 2.48 11.94
C PRO A 56 -9.95 2.35 13.39
N TYR A 57 -8.71 1.91 13.61
CA TYR A 57 -8.15 1.79 14.95
C TYR A 57 -7.91 3.15 15.61
N GLU A 58 -7.42 4.12 14.86
CA GLU A 58 -7.17 5.46 15.37
C GLU A 58 -8.49 6.19 15.74
N VAL A 59 -9.54 6.07 14.91
CA VAL A 59 -10.88 6.62 15.22
C VAL A 59 -11.52 5.89 16.37
N HIS A 60 -11.40 4.56 16.44
CA HIS A 60 -11.89 3.76 17.55
C HIS A 60 -11.31 4.25 18.90
N LYS A 61 -10.01 4.56 18.93
CA LYS A 61 -9.33 5.04 20.15
C LYS A 61 -9.62 6.49 20.50
N LYS A 62 -9.69 7.40 19.51
CA LYS A 62 -9.65 8.85 19.73
C LYS A 62 -10.96 9.55 19.39
N SER A 63 -11.91 8.87 18.76
CA SER A 63 -13.25 9.36 18.39
C SER A 63 -13.22 10.73 17.71
N TYR A 64 -13.05 10.76 16.39
CA TYR A 64 -13.14 11.99 15.59
C TYR A 64 -13.91 11.75 14.28
N ASP A 65 -14.36 12.84 13.66
CA ASP A 65 -15.17 12.82 12.44
C ASP A 65 -14.27 12.86 11.20
N ILE A 66 -14.22 11.75 10.45
CA ILE A 66 -13.45 11.65 9.21
C ILE A 66 -14.18 12.24 7.99
N SER A 67 -15.40 12.72 8.13
CA SER A 67 -16.16 13.31 7.03
C SER A 67 -15.82 14.78 6.77
N VAL A 68 -15.15 15.42 7.70
CA VAL A 68 -14.66 16.80 7.65
C VAL A 68 -13.16 16.83 7.85
N ARG A 69 -12.53 18.00 7.62
CA ARG A 69 -11.11 18.12 7.92
C ARG A 69 -10.87 17.97 9.42
N ALA A 70 -10.23 16.86 9.80
CA ALA A 70 -9.94 16.53 11.18
C ALA A 70 -8.61 17.15 11.64
N GLU A 71 -8.53 17.51 12.93
CA GLU A 71 -7.28 17.95 13.56
C GLU A 71 -6.37 16.77 13.94
N LYS A 72 -6.95 15.57 14.03
CA LYS A 72 -6.29 14.31 14.39
C LYS A 72 -6.26 13.37 13.19
N GLY A 73 -5.37 12.40 13.28
CA GLY A 73 -5.24 11.38 12.24
C GLY A 73 -4.63 11.90 10.94
N GLN A 74 -4.42 10.98 10.02
CA GLN A 74 -3.77 11.24 8.73
C GLN A 74 -4.72 11.03 7.55
N PHE A 75 -5.95 10.56 7.82
CA PHE A 75 -7.02 10.38 6.85
C PHE A 75 -8.30 11.12 7.28
N ASP A 76 -8.88 11.87 6.35
CA ASP A 76 -10.26 12.30 6.31
C ASP A 76 -10.69 12.56 4.86
N TYR A 77 -12.00 12.71 4.64
CA TYR A 77 -12.57 12.92 3.31
C TYR A 77 -11.98 14.14 2.59
N VAL A 78 -11.78 15.25 3.29
CA VAL A 78 -11.31 16.51 2.69
C VAL A 78 -9.89 16.34 2.17
N ARG A 79 -9.00 15.78 3.00
CA ARG A 79 -7.60 15.50 2.63
C ARG A 79 -7.52 14.39 1.57
N ALA A 80 -8.33 13.34 1.67
CA ALA A 80 -8.40 12.28 0.68
C ALA A 80 -8.74 12.84 -0.72
N ARG A 81 -9.77 13.69 -0.82
CA ARG A 81 -10.11 14.32 -2.10
C ARG A 81 -9.06 15.33 -2.57
N GLN A 82 -8.40 16.05 -1.65
CA GLN A 82 -7.29 16.93 -1.98
C GLN A 82 -6.11 16.14 -2.59
N GLY A 83 -5.80 14.98 -2.04
CA GLY A 83 -4.73 14.09 -2.54
C GLY A 83 -5.12 13.27 -3.77
N GLY A 84 -6.42 13.17 -4.09
CA GLY A 84 -6.93 12.35 -5.20
C GLY A 84 -7.14 10.88 -4.84
N LEU A 85 -7.17 10.52 -3.54
CA LEU A 85 -7.41 9.15 -3.10
C LEU A 85 -8.85 8.69 -3.43
N ASP A 86 -8.99 7.58 -4.16
CA ASP A 86 -10.27 7.04 -4.60
C ASP A 86 -10.70 5.79 -3.83
N ALA A 87 -9.74 5.00 -3.38
CA ALA A 87 -10.01 3.82 -2.55
C ALA A 87 -8.98 3.67 -1.43
N ALA A 88 -9.48 3.39 -0.23
CA ALA A 88 -8.70 3.17 0.97
C ALA A 88 -9.04 1.81 1.58
N PHE A 89 -8.03 0.98 1.81
CA PHE A 89 -8.20 -0.23 2.62
C PHE A 89 -8.17 0.17 4.08
N MET A 90 -9.34 0.08 4.70
CA MET A 90 -9.61 0.43 6.09
C MET A 90 -9.35 -0.80 6.96
N VAL A 91 -8.26 -0.75 7.71
CA VAL A 91 -7.71 -1.90 8.39
C VAL A 91 -8.23 -2.00 9.83
N ALA A 92 -8.84 -3.12 10.15
CA ALA A 92 -9.12 -3.49 11.53
C ALA A 92 -7.86 -4.10 12.15
N TYR A 93 -7.03 -3.24 12.75
CA TYR A 93 -5.80 -3.65 13.42
C TYR A 93 -6.07 -4.29 14.77
N ILE A 94 -5.48 -5.46 15.00
CA ILE A 94 -5.57 -6.20 16.26
C ILE A 94 -4.20 -6.20 16.94
N ALA A 95 -4.10 -5.53 18.09
CA ALA A 95 -2.86 -5.48 18.83
C ALA A 95 -2.41 -6.90 19.26
N PRO A 96 -1.09 -7.20 19.24
CA PRO A 96 -0.58 -8.55 19.47
C PRO A 96 -0.95 -9.18 20.82
N ASP A 97 -1.25 -8.38 21.83
CA ASP A 97 -1.62 -8.83 23.15
C ASP A 97 -3.02 -9.48 23.21
N TYR A 98 -3.86 -9.26 22.19
CA TYR A 98 -5.16 -9.96 22.06
C TYR A 98 -5.00 -11.45 21.76
N GLU A 99 -3.84 -11.91 21.29
CA GLU A 99 -3.52 -13.33 21.12
C GLU A 99 -3.63 -14.09 22.45
N GLU A 100 -3.20 -13.48 23.55
CA GLU A 100 -3.24 -14.08 24.89
C GLU A 100 -4.48 -13.66 25.68
N LYS A 101 -4.95 -12.42 25.50
CA LYS A 101 -6.09 -11.87 26.27
C LYS A 101 -7.44 -12.38 25.76
N GLY A 102 -7.51 -12.82 24.50
CA GLY A 102 -8.78 -13.12 23.82
C GLY A 102 -9.54 -11.86 23.42
N GLY A 103 -10.66 -12.06 22.71
CA GLY A 103 -11.52 -10.95 22.25
C GLY A 103 -11.06 -10.29 20.95
N ALA A 104 -10.06 -10.83 20.26
CA ALA A 104 -9.53 -10.34 19.00
C ALA A 104 -10.61 -10.26 17.91
N ARG A 105 -11.42 -11.30 17.80
CA ARG A 105 -12.55 -11.36 16.86
C ARG A 105 -13.58 -10.25 17.12
N ALA A 106 -13.97 -10.06 18.37
CA ALA A 106 -14.97 -9.05 18.74
C ALA A 106 -14.47 -7.63 18.43
N LEU A 107 -13.19 -7.34 18.67
CA LEU A 107 -12.59 -6.05 18.32
C LEU A 107 -12.56 -5.83 16.81
N ALA A 108 -12.15 -6.84 16.02
CA ALA A 108 -12.18 -6.77 14.56
C ALA A 108 -13.59 -6.48 14.04
N GLU A 109 -14.60 -7.20 14.56
CA GLU A 109 -16.00 -7.03 14.21
C GLU A 109 -16.48 -5.60 14.51
N GLN A 110 -16.15 -5.06 15.68
CA GLN A 110 -16.52 -3.70 16.04
C GLN A 110 -15.95 -2.66 15.07
N MET A 111 -14.64 -2.71 14.75
CA MET A 111 -14.02 -1.77 13.81
C MET A 111 -14.56 -1.92 12.38
N ILE A 112 -14.91 -3.14 11.96
CA ILE A 112 -15.55 -3.39 10.68
C ILE A 112 -16.93 -2.72 10.63
N GLU A 113 -17.75 -2.88 11.66
CA GLU A 113 -19.09 -2.27 11.70
C GLU A 113 -19.01 -0.74 11.84
N GLU A 114 -18.05 -0.20 12.60
CA GLU A 114 -17.77 1.24 12.65
C GLU A 114 -17.41 1.79 11.26
N THR A 115 -16.55 1.07 10.51
CA THR A 115 -16.17 1.47 9.15
C THR A 115 -17.36 1.43 8.17
N LYS A 116 -18.20 0.41 8.24
CA LYS A 116 -19.46 0.37 7.48
C LYS A 116 -20.39 1.51 7.84
N GLY A 117 -20.42 1.87 9.13
CA GLY A 117 -21.17 3.01 9.63
C GLY A 117 -20.78 4.34 8.98
N TYR A 118 -19.52 4.53 8.59
CA TYR A 118 -19.09 5.76 7.89
C TYR A 118 -19.77 5.92 6.53
N ALA A 119 -19.84 4.85 5.74
CA ALA A 119 -20.51 4.88 4.43
C ALA A 119 -22.03 5.06 4.57
N GLN A 120 -22.64 4.56 5.63
CA GLN A 120 -24.07 4.77 5.91
C GLN A 120 -24.37 6.19 6.38
N LYS A 121 -23.51 6.76 7.22
CA LYS A 121 -23.69 8.10 7.81
C LYS A 121 -23.40 9.21 6.81
N TRP A 122 -22.43 9.00 5.90
CA TRP A 122 -22.01 10.00 4.90
C TRP A 122 -21.95 9.39 3.49
N PRO A 123 -23.10 8.98 2.93
CA PRO A 123 -23.18 8.29 1.64
C PRO A 123 -22.80 9.15 0.42
N ASP A 124 -22.74 10.46 0.60
CA ASP A 124 -22.23 11.44 -0.37
C ASP A 124 -20.68 11.51 -0.39
N LYS A 125 -20.01 10.98 0.64
CA LYS A 125 -18.55 11.05 0.82
C LYS A 125 -17.87 9.69 0.72
N PHE A 126 -18.48 8.67 1.31
CA PHE A 126 -17.92 7.33 1.40
C PHE A 126 -18.87 6.28 0.81
N ILE A 127 -18.29 5.22 0.28
CA ILE A 127 -19.02 4.04 -0.17
C ILE A 127 -18.21 2.79 0.14
N LEU A 128 -18.86 1.72 0.54
CA LEU A 128 -18.19 0.42 0.67
C LEU A 128 -17.92 -0.17 -0.71
N ALA A 129 -16.76 -0.78 -0.86
CA ALA A 129 -16.42 -1.59 -2.00
C ALA A 129 -15.81 -2.92 -1.55
N SER A 130 -16.19 -3.99 -2.22
CA SER A 130 -15.77 -5.35 -1.90
C SER A 130 -15.22 -6.10 -3.11
N SER A 131 -15.05 -5.40 -4.22
CA SER A 131 -14.49 -5.95 -5.45
C SER A 131 -13.75 -4.88 -6.27
N PRO A 132 -12.78 -5.28 -7.12
CA PRO A 132 -12.13 -4.36 -8.06
C PRO A 132 -13.12 -3.64 -8.99
N GLN A 133 -14.19 -4.33 -9.39
CA GLN A 133 -15.24 -3.78 -10.25
C GLN A 133 -16.00 -2.65 -9.56
N GLU A 134 -16.32 -2.81 -8.26
CA GLU A 134 -16.99 -1.76 -7.48
C GLU A 134 -16.08 -0.54 -7.30
N VAL A 135 -14.80 -0.74 -7.00
CA VAL A 135 -13.81 0.37 -6.93
C VAL A 135 -13.76 1.13 -8.26
N ARG A 136 -13.65 0.43 -9.40
CA ARG A 136 -13.63 1.07 -10.72
C ARG A 136 -14.93 1.80 -11.04
N ALA A 137 -16.09 1.23 -10.65
CA ALA A 137 -17.40 1.85 -10.89
C ALA A 137 -17.61 3.14 -10.07
N GLN A 138 -16.89 3.30 -8.97
CA GLN A 138 -16.95 4.50 -8.14
C GLN A 138 -15.94 5.59 -8.55
N PHE A 139 -14.95 5.25 -9.38
CA PHE A 139 -13.97 6.22 -9.85
C PHE A 139 -14.64 7.43 -10.51
N GLY A 140 -14.25 8.63 -10.12
CA GLY A 140 -14.84 9.89 -10.60
C GLY A 140 -16.17 10.28 -9.93
N SER A 141 -16.67 9.51 -8.95
CA SER A 141 -17.92 9.84 -8.23
C SER A 141 -17.74 10.86 -7.10
N ASN A 142 -16.55 11.38 -6.89
CA ASN A 142 -16.15 12.19 -5.73
C ASN A 142 -16.25 11.50 -4.36
N ARG A 143 -16.65 10.23 -4.30
CA ARG A 143 -16.65 9.44 -3.07
C ARG A 143 -15.34 8.67 -2.93
N VAL A 144 -14.96 8.37 -1.69
CA VAL A 144 -13.87 7.46 -1.38
C VAL A 144 -14.45 6.07 -1.13
N SER A 145 -13.96 5.07 -1.87
CA SER A 145 -14.29 3.66 -1.64
C SER A 145 -13.56 3.16 -0.40
N LEU A 146 -14.31 2.69 0.59
CA LEU A 146 -13.77 2.04 1.79
C LEU A 146 -13.80 0.53 1.57
N VAL A 147 -12.64 -0.10 1.59
CA VAL A 147 -12.48 -1.56 1.47
C VAL A 147 -12.03 -2.10 2.81
N LEU A 148 -12.66 -3.16 3.29
CA LEU A 148 -12.37 -3.71 4.61
C LEU A 148 -11.20 -4.69 4.56
N ALA A 149 -10.33 -4.61 5.56
CA ALA A 149 -9.22 -5.53 5.78
C ALA A 149 -9.02 -5.79 7.27
N ILE A 150 -8.28 -6.85 7.59
CA ILE A 150 -7.86 -7.16 8.96
C ILE A 150 -6.35 -7.26 9.00
N GLU A 151 -5.74 -6.65 10.00
CA GLU A 151 -4.35 -6.85 10.32
C GLU A 151 -4.19 -7.60 11.64
N ASN A 152 -3.42 -8.68 11.56
CA ASN A 152 -3.17 -9.70 12.57
C ASN A 152 -4.28 -10.78 12.62
N GLY A 153 -3.92 -11.96 12.14
CA GLY A 153 -4.78 -13.15 12.12
C GLY A 153 -5.24 -13.68 13.49
N SER A 154 -4.80 -13.05 14.60
CA SER A 154 -5.35 -13.31 15.94
C SER A 154 -6.88 -13.14 15.98
N ALA A 155 -7.45 -12.35 15.04
CA ALA A 155 -8.90 -12.21 14.87
C ALA A 155 -9.62 -13.51 14.50
N LEU A 156 -8.91 -14.52 14.00
CA LEU A 156 -9.49 -15.84 13.70
C LEU A 156 -9.72 -16.65 14.95
N GLU A 157 -9.01 -16.33 16.04
CA GLU A 157 -8.96 -17.19 17.20
C GLU A 157 -8.59 -18.63 16.73
N ASP A 158 -9.05 -19.70 17.28
CA ASP A 158 -8.74 -21.06 16.79
C ASP A 158 -9.85 -21.64 15.87
N ASP A 159 -10.62 -20.78 15.19
CA ASP A 159 -11.75 -21.18 14.35
C ASP A 159 -11.57 -20.72 12.88
N LEU A 160 -11.30 -21.70 12.00
CA LEU A 160 -11.19 -21.46 10.56
C LEU A 160 -12.48 -20.87 9.96
N GLY A 161 -13.66 -21.15 10.56
CA GLY A 161 -14.95 -20.58 10.14
C GLY A 161 -15.00 -19.06 10.25
N ASN A 162 -14.18 -18.46 11.12
CA ASN A 162 -14.08 -17.00 11.25
C ASN A 162 -13.51 -16.34 10.00
N LEU A 163 -12.71 -17.05 9.20
CA LEU A 163 -12.20 -16.52 7.94
C LEU A 163 -13.34 -16.25 6.94
N LYS A 164 -14.23 -17.25 6.75
CA LYS A 164 -15.44 -17.09 5.93
C LYS A 164 -16.38 -16.03 6.51
N TYR A 165 -16.54 -16.00 7.83
CA TYR A 165 -17.35 -15.01 8.52
C TYR A 165 -16.91 -13.56 8.19
N PHE A 166 -15.62 -13.28 8.21
CA PHE A 166 -15.08 -11.96 7.87
C PHE A 166 -15.16 -11.68 6.36
N HIS A 167 -14.88 -12.69 5.52
CA HIS A 167 -15.02 -12.56 4.08
C HIS A 167 -16.44 -12.17 3.67
N ASP A 168 -17.45 -12.85 4.22
CA ASP A 168 -18.88 -12.58 3.96
C ASP A 168 -19.28 -11.16 4.41
N ARG A 169 -18.55 -10.57 5.36
CA ARG A 169 -18.74 -9.19 5.83
C ARG A 169 -18.00 -8.14 5.03
N GLY A 170 -17.28 -8.56 3.99
CA GLY A 170 -16.62 -7.67 3.06
C GLY A 170 -15.11 -7.49 3.26
N VAL A 171 -14.49 -8.24 4.18
CA VAL A 171 -13.02 -8.25 4.33
C VAL A 171 -12.38 -8.88 3.09
N ARG A 172 -11.35 -8.25 2.55
CA ARG A 172 -10.73 -8.68 1.28
C ARG A 172 -9.27 -9.07 1.38
N TYR A 173 -8.59 -8.71 2.44
CA TYR A 173 -7.32 -9.32 2.83
C TYR A 173 -7.20 -9.49 4.33
N MET A 174 -6.26 -10.36 4.73
CA MET A 174 -5.81 -10.50 6.10
C MET A 174 -4.30 -10.57 6.15
N THR A 175 -3.67 -9.72 6.98
CA THR A 175 -2.27 -9.84 7.36
C THR A 175 -2.14 -10.95 8.41
N LEU A 176 -1.27 -11.94 8.16
CA LEU A 176 -1.25 -13.17 8.96
C LEU A 176 -0.83 -12.95 10.42
N CYS A 177 0.10 -12.03 10.68
CA CYS A 177 0.50 -11.62 12.03
C CYS A 177 0.88 -10.14 12.05
N HIS A 178 1.18 -9.60 13.23
CA HIS A 178 1.75 -8.26 13.37
C HIS A 178 3.13 -8.32 14.04
N SER A 179 3.37 -7.62 15.13
CA SER A 179 4.69 -7.49 15.75
C SER A 179 5.09 -8.64 16.68
N LYS A 180 4.30 -9.70 16.78
CA LYS A 180 4.61 -10.92 17.53
C LYS A 180 4.15 -12.16 16.77
N ASN A 181 4.82 -13.28 17.07
CA ASN A 181 4.35 -14.60 16.67
C ASN A 181 2.94 -14.82 17.24
N ASN A 182 2.05 -15.37 16.43
CA ASN A 182 0.70 -15.72 16.86
C ASN A 182 0.43 -17.23 16.63
N HIS A 183 -0.82 -17.67 16.67
CA HIS A 183 -1.18 -19.06 16.42
C HIS A 183 -1.14 -19.44 14.93
N LEU A 184 -0.96 -18.47 14.00
CA LEU A 184 -0.85 -18.72 12.55
C LEU A 184 0.60 -18.85 12.08
N CYS A 185 1.49 -17.94 12.51
CA CYS A 185 2.84 -17.87 11.96
C CYS A 185 3.80 -17.03 12.82
N ASP A 186 5.05 -17.06 12.39
CA ASP A 186 6.10 -16.24 12.97
C ASP A 186 6.16 -14.85 12.34
N SER A 187 6.41 -13.86 13.21
CA SER A 187 6.59 -12.44 12.89
C SER A 187 8.05 -12.07 12.68
N SER A 188 8.31 -11.11 11.80
CA SER A 188 9.63 -10.50 11.60
C SER A 188 10.13 -9.65 12.77
N PHE A 189 9.23 -9.31 13.71
CA PHE A 189 9.55 -8.46 14.86
C PHE A 189 9.83 -9.23 16.15
N ASP A 190 9.41 -10.49 16.25
CA ASP A 190 9.52 -11.25 17.50
C ASP A 190 10.93 -11.80 17.73
N GLN A 191 11.20 -12.19 18.98
CA GLN A 191 12.49 -12.71 19.42
C GLN A 191 12.62 -14.21 19.14
N GLY A 192 12.76 -14.56 17.87
CA GLY A 192 12.95 -15.94 17.45
C GLY A 192 11.64 -16.65 17.06
N PRO A 193 11.79 -17.74 16.30
CA PRO A 193 10.67 -18.46 15.74
C PRO A 193 9.93 -19.30 16.79
N LYS A 194 8.60 -19.32 16.70
CA LYS A 194 7.73 -20.26 17.41
C LYS A 194 7.41 -21.50 16.56
N TRP A 195 7.23 -21.28 15.25
CA TRP A 195 6.77 -22.28 14.30
C TRP A 195 7.80 -22.61 13.20
N HIS A 196 8.87 -21.82 13.09
CA HIS A 196 9.78 -21.83 11.93
C HIS A 196 9.01 -21.62 10.62
N GLY A 197 8.14 -20.62 10.60
CA GLY A 197 7.26 -20.25 9.51
C GLY A 197 5.76 -20.31 9.87
N LEU A 198 4.99 -21.05 9.07
CA LEU A 198 3.56 -21.26 9.32
C LEU A 198 3.32 -22.38 10.35
N SER A 199 2.39 -22.15 11.27
CA SER A 199 1.85 -23.20 12.11
C SER A 199 1.02 -24.20 11.29
N PRO A 200 0.65 -25.39 11.85
CA PRO A 200 -0.30 -26.28 11.19
C PRO A 200 -1.65 -25.62 10.88
N PHE A 201 -2.13 -24.74 11.76
CA PHE A 201 -3.37 -23.98 11.54
C PHE A 201 -3.16 -22.87 10.51
N GLY A 202 -2.03 -22.15 10.54
CA GLY A 202 -1.67 -21.15 9.51
C GLY A 202 -1.65 -21.70 8.09
N LYS A 203 -1.21 -22.98 7.91
CA LYS A 203 -1.27 -23.65 6.60
C LYS A 203 -2.72 -23.87 6.13
N GLN A 204 -3.64 -24.20 7.04
CA GLN A 204 -5.06 -24.33 6.73
C GLN A 204 -5.67 -22.98 6.38
N VAL A 205 -5.30 -21.91 7.09
CA VAL A 205 -5.73 -20.54 6.82
C VAL A 205 -5.29 -20.09 5.42
N VAL A 206 -4.03 -20.29 5.04
CA VAL A 206 -3.54 -20.00 3.68
C VAL A 206 -4.36 -20.74 2.61
N ALA A 207 -4.64 -22.01 2.81
CA ALA A 207 -5.47 -22.80 1.88
C ALA A 207 -6.90 -22.26 1.78
N GLU A 208 -7.52 -21.92 2.90
CA GLU A 208 -8.90 -21.42 2.96
C GLU A 208 -9.00 -20.01 2.36
N MET A 209 -8.02 -19.11 2.58
CA MET A 209 -7.96 -17.80 1.94
C MET A 209 -7.95 -17.92 0.40
N ASN A 210 -7.19 -18.88 -0.14
CA ASN A 210 -7.22 -19.18 -1.57
C ASN A 210 -8.61 -19.67 -2.04
N CYS A 211 -9.30 -20.48 -1.23
CA CYS A 211 -10.65 -20.97 -1.54
C CYS A 211 -11.69 -19.85 -1.56
N LEU A 212 -11.60 -18.93 -0.61
CA LEU A 212 -12.50 -17.79 -0.47
C LEU A 212 -12.21 -16.64 -1.47
N GLY A 213 -11.03 -16.61 -2.07
CA GLY A 213 -10.59 -15.46 -2.87
C GLY A 213 -10.24 -14.24 -2.02
N MET A 214 -9.79 -14.49 -0.78
CA MET A 214 -9.25 -13.46 0.11
C MET A 214 -7.74 -13.35 -0.13
N MET A 215 -7.25 -12.12 -0.35
CA MET A 215 -5.82 -11.87 -0.55
C MET A 215 -5.04 -12.17 0.73
N ILE A 216 -3.92 -12.89 0.61
CA ILE A 216 -3.00 -13.17 1.71
C ILE A 216 -1.98 -12.03 1.75
N ASP A 217 -1.96 -11.30 2.87
CA ASP A 217 -0.97 -10.26 3.10
C ASP A 217 0.21 -10.82 3.91
N VAL A 218 1.40 -10.69 3.33
CA VAL A 218 2.67 -11.14 3.91
C VAL A 218 3.48 -10.00 4.56
N SER A 219 2.89 -8.81 4.74
CA SER A 219 3.50 -7.80 5.59
C SER A 219 3.65 -8.34 7.01
N HIS A 220 4.69 -7.94 7.74
CA HIS A 220 5.01 -8.36 9.10
C HIS A 220 5.53 -9.79 9.31
N VAL A 221 5.31 -10.72 8.37
CA VAL A 221 5.72 -12.11 8.57
C VAL A 221 7.24 -12.28 8.57
N SER A 222 7.74 -13.33 9.22
CA SER A 222 9.15 -13.72 9.14
C SER A 222 9.51 -14.19 7.73
N ASP A 223 10.80 -14.17 7.40
CA ASP A 223 11.29 -14.65 6.11
C ASP A 223 10.85 -16.12 5.87
N ASP A 224 10.95 -16.99 6.89
CA ASP A 224 10.50 -18.40 6.80
C ASP A 224 9.00 -18.50 6.52
N THR A 225 8.18 -17.67 7.18
CA THR A 225 6.75 -17.62 6.92
C THR A 225 6.46 -17.16 5.48
N PHE A 226 7.14 -16.13 5.01
CA PHE A 226 7.00 -15.65 3.64
C PHE A 226 7.25 -16.76 2.62
N TYR A 227 8.38 -17.46 2.71
CA TYR A 227 8.71 -18.51 1.75
C TYR A 227 7.71 -19.66 1.78
N GLN A 228 7.22 -20.05 2.97
CA GLN A 228 6.18 -21.09 3.08
C GLN A 228 4.86 -20.63 2.48
N VAL A 229 4.46 -19.36 2.65
CA VAL A 229 3.25 -18.81 2.01
C VAL A 229 3.42 -18.80 0.49
N ILE A 230 4.55 -18.34 -0.04
CA ILE A 230 4.84 -18.32 -1.50
C ILE A 230 4.79 -19.74 -2.09
N GLU A 231 5.25 -20.75 -1.37
CA GLU A 231 5.19 -22.16 -1.81
C GLU A 231 3.75 -22.70 -1.81
N LEU A 232 2.99 -22.43 -0.76
CA LEU A 232 1.66 -23.02 -0.53
C LEU A 232 0.54 -22.31 -1.27
N SER A 233 0.64 -20.99 -1.44
CA SER A 233 -0.44 -20.21 -2.06
C SER A 233 -0.64 -20.61 -3.52
N LYS A 234 -1.91 -20.77 -3.90
CA LYS A 234 -2.36 -21.05 -5.27
C LYS A 234 -2.73 -19.78 -6.04
N THR A 235 -2.73 -18.65 -5.37
CA THR A 235 -3.03 -17.32 -5.92
C THR A 235 -1.88 -16.38 -5.63
N PRO A 236 -1.74 -15.28 -6.39
CA PRO A 236 -0.79 -14.23 -6.03
C PRO A 236 -1.00 -13.74 -4.59
N VAL A 237 0.09 -13.43 -3.89
CA VAL A 237 0.06 -12.83 -2.55
C VAL A 237 0.45 -11.35 -2.63
N VAL A 238 0.11 -10.60 -1.58
CA VAL A 238 0.40 -9.18 -1.49
C VAL A 238 1.24 -8.87 -0.25
N ALA A 239 2.09 -7.85 -0.34
CA ALA A 239 2.66 -7.19 0.82
C ALA A 239 2.05 -5.79 0.87
N THR A 240 0.99 -5.60 1.68
CA THR A 240 0.12 -4.42 1.60
C THR A 240 0.77 -3.14 2.12
N HIS A 241 1.82 -3.26 2.95
CA HIS A 241 2.55 -2.12 3.52
C HIS A 241 3.97 -2.55 3.96
N SER A 242 4.80 -2.91 2.99
CA SER A 242 6.22 -3.24 3.21
C SER A 242 7.12 -2.38 2.33
N SER A 243 8.43 -2.35 2.63
CA SER A 243 9.41 -1.61 1.85
C SER A 243 10.61 -2.48 1.51
N CYS A 244 11.62 -1.94 0.80
CA CYS A 244 12.78 -2.69 0.37
C CYS A 244 13.84 -2.74 1.47
N ARG A 245 14.26 -3.94 1.88
CA ARG A 245 15.33 -4.16 2.86
C ARG A 245 16.68 -3.62 2.38
N HIS A 246 16.82 -3.45 1.08
CA HIS A 246 17.98 -2.80 0.45
C HIS A 246 18.36 -1.47 1.12
N PHE A 247 17.37 -0.64 1.46
CA PHE A 247 17.59 0.68 2.09
C PHE A 247 17.68 0.61 3.62
N THR A 248 17.29 -0.52 4.24
CA THR A 248 17.35 -0.75 5.68
C THR A 248 18.00 -2.12 5.97
N PRO A 249 19.30 -2.31 5.64
CA PRO A 249 19.96 -3.60 5.75
C PRO A 249 19.86 -4.20 7.14
N GLY A 250 19.52 -5.51 7.21
CA GLY A 250 19.37 -6.23 8.46
C GLY A 250 18.01 -6.05 9.15
N TRP A 251 17.13 -5.23 8.63
CA TRP A 251 15.78 -5.07 9.19
C TRP A 251 14.76 -5.95 8.46
N HIS A 252 14.44 -7.09 9.05
CA HIS A 252 13.61 -8.14 8.44
C HIS A 252 12.13 -7.77 8.25
N ARG A 253 11.67 -6.63 8.80
CA ARG A 253 10.32 -6.13 8.52
C ARG A 253 10.13 -5.72 7.06
N ASN A 254 11.22 -5.28 6.41
CA ASN A 254 11.25 -4.99 4.98
C ASN A 254 11.63 -6.24 4.19
N MET A 255 11.15 -6.33 2.96
CA MET A 255 11.41 -7.45 2.05
C MET A 255 12.80 -7.38 1.44
N SER A 256 13.50 -8.51 1.41
CA SER A 256 14.75 -8.61 0.65
C SER A 256 14.50 -8.60 -0.85
N ASP A 257 15.58 -8.39 -1.64
CA ASP A 257 15.47 -8.40 -3.09
C ASP A 257 15.02 -9.78 -3.61
N GLU A 258 15.45 -10.86 -2.97
CA GLU A 258 15.03 -12.24 -3.30
C GLU A 258 13.54 -12.43 -3.01
N MET A 259 13.05 -11.95 -1.86
CA MET A 259 11.61 -12.02 -1.52
C MET A 259 10.76 -11.23 -2.53
N ILE A 260 11.22 -10.05 -2.97
CA ILE A 260 10.53 -9.23 -3.97
C ILE A 260 10.50 -9.97 -5.32
N CYS A 261 11.60 -10.60 -5.72
CA CYS A 261 11.67 -11.42 -6.93
C CYS A 261 10.70 -12.62 -6.87
N ASP A 262 10.65 -13.33 -5.75
CA ASP A 262 9.77 -14.48 -5.57
C ASP A 262 8.29 -14.07 -5.53
N LEU A 263 7.97 -12.96 -4.83
CA LEU A 263 6.63 -12.36 -4.85
C LEU A 263 6.18 -12.05 -6.29
N ALA A 264 7.04 -11.37 -7.05
CA ALA A 264 6.77 -10.99 -8.44
C ALA A 264 6.63 -12.21 -9.36
N SER A 265 7.46 -13.24 -9.18
CA SER A 265 7.41 -14.49 -9.97
C SER A 265 6.05 -15.21 -9.84
N LYS A 266 5.36 -15.02 -8.72
CA LYS A 266 4.01 -15.53 -8.44
C LYS A 266 2.90 -14.54 -8.81
N GLY A 267 3.22 -13.46 -9.52
CA GLY A 267 2.25 -12.44 -9.92
C GLY A 267 1.86 -11.46 -8.82
N GLY A 268 2.49 -11.53 -7.65
CA GLY A 268 2.19 -10.67 -6.50
C GLY A 268 2.65 -9.22 -6.66
N VAL A 269 2.39 -8.41 -5.65
CA VAL A 269 2.70 -6.97 -5.64
C VAL A 269 3.12 -6.52 -4.23
N ILE A 270 4.18 -5.70 -4.17
CA ILE A 270 4.56 -5.00 -2.95
C ILE A 270 4.01 -3.58 -2.98
N GLN A 271 3.38 -3.15 -1.88
CA GLN A 271 2.89 -1.80 -1.68
C GLN A 271 3.83 -1.09 -0.71
N ILE A 272 4.43 0.02 -1.15
CA ILE A 272 5.48 0.69 -0.39
C ILE A 272 4.88 1.41 0.81
N ASN A 273 5.37 1.04 2.00
CA ASN A 273 5.07 1.72 3.26
C ASN A 273 5.76 3.09 3.30
N PHE A 274 5.07 4.12 3.81
CA PHE A 274 5.60 5.49 3.84
C PHE A 274 6.28 5.85 5.16
N GLY A 275 6.11 5.07 6.21
CA GLY A 275 6.74 5.37 7.50
C GLY A 275 8.26 5.57 7.37
N SER A 276 8.79 6.65 7.92
CA SER A 276 10.21 7.02 7.78
C SER A 276 11.17 5.92 8.24
N ILE A 277 10.77 5.12 9.23
CA ILE A 277 11.56 3.97 9.72
C ILE A 277 11.69 2.85 8.69
N PHE A 278 10.77 2.75 7.73
CA PHE A 278 10.76 1.70 6.69
C PHE A 278 11.58 2.10 5.46
N ILE A 279 11.75 3.42 5.24
CA ILE A 279 12.33 3.93 3.99
C ILE A 279 13.68 4.60 4.18
N ASN A 280 14.03 5.08 5.38
CA ASN A 280 15.27 5.79 5.63
C ASN A 280 16.20 5.03 6.59
N ALA A 281 17.43 4.74 6.14
CA ALA A 281 18.42 3.98 6.91
C ALA A 281 18.81 4.65 8.24
N THR A 282 18.83 5.98 8.31
CA THR A 282 19.20 6.71 9.53
C THR A 282 18.08 6.61 10.55
N THR A 283 16.85 6.93 10.14
CA THR A 283 15.66 6.78 10.98
C THR A 283 15.49 5.34 11.49
N ASN A 284 15.74 4.37 10.62
CA ASN A 284 15.67 2.95 10.98
C ASN A 284 16.69 2.59 12.07
N ARG A 285 17.95 3.01 11.91
CA ARG A 285 18.99 2.78 12.93
C ARG A 285 18.66 3.44 14.28
N GLU A 286 18.13 4.67 14.25
CA GLU A 286 17.69 5.38 15.45
C GLU A 286 16.57 4.62 16.18
N PHE A 287 15.59 4.13 15.42
CA PHE A 287 14.46 3.33 15.93
C PHE A 287 14.94 1.99 16.52
N VAL A 288 15.78 1.25 15.80
CA VAL A 288 16.33 -0.04 16.26
C VAL A 288 17.15 0.14 17.54
N LYS A 289 17.95 1.20 17.60
CA LYS A 289 18.74 1.54 18.79
C LYS A 289 17.84 1.82 20.00
N LEU A 290 16.80 2.65 19.83
CA LEU A 290 15.85 2.94 20.90
C LEU A 290 15.12 1.67 21.39
N ARG A 291 14.68 0.80 20.47
CA ARG A 291 14.06 -0.49 20.84
C ARG A 291 14.99 -1.34 21.69
N GLU A 292 16.27 -1.39 21.34
CA GLU A 292 17.25 -2.15 22.09
C GLU A 292 17.51 -1.55 23.48
N GLU A 293 17.60 -0.22 23.59
CA GLU A 293 17.73 0.47 24.86
C GLU A 293 16.51 0.22 25.78
N ILE A 294 15.30 0.28 25.21
CA ILE A 294 14.05 -0.05 25.92
C ILE A 294 14.08 -1.50 26.41
N ARG A 295 14.46 -2.43 25.55
CA ARG A 295 14.56 -3.85 25.91
C ARG A 295 15.49 -4.08 27.07
N GLN A 296 16.72 -3.55 26.99
CA GLN A 296 17.74 -3.66 28.02
C GLN A 296 17.26 -3.05 29.36
N TYR A 297 16.59 -1.90 29.31
CA TYR A 297 16.07 -1.27 30.51
C TYR A 297 14.95 -2.11 31.14
N VAL A 298 14.01 -2.60 30.35
CA VAL A 298 12.90 -3.45 30.80
C VAL A 298 13.43 -4.74 31.45
N GLU A 299 14.44 -5.38 30.85
CA GLU A 299 15.08 -6.58 31.39
C GLU A 299 15.85 -6.28 32.69
N ALA A 300 16.66 -5.23 32.71
CA ALA A 300 17.47 -4.84 33.89
C ALA A 300 16.60 -4.47 35.11
N HIS A 301 15.42 -3.90 34.87
CA HIS A 301 14.49 -3.48 35.96
C HIS A 301 13.34 -4.47 36.17
N ASN A 302 13.34 -5.61 35.44
CA ASN A 302 12.30 -6.63 35.51
C ASN A 302 10.87 -6.08 35.35
N LEU A 303 10.68 -5.07 34.47
CA LEU A 303 9.38 -4.46 34.22
C LEU A 303 8.46 -5.43 33.51
N GLN A 304 7.21 -5.51 33.97
CA GLN A 304 6.19 -6.40 33.41
C GLN A 304 4.82 -5.69 33.28
N GLY A 305 3.93 -6.27 32.50
CA GLY A 305 2.55 -5.80 32.38
C GLY A 305 2.44 -4.32 32.03
N GLU A 306 1.69 -3.59 32.82
CA GLU A 306 1.40 -2.17 32.60
C GLU A 306 2.64 -1.27 32.76
N GLU A 307 3.54 -1.57 33.67
CA GLU A 307 4.78 -0.81 33.87
C GLU A 307 5.67 -0.85 32.62
N LYS A 308 5.86 -2.05 32.06
CA LYS A 308 6.58 -2.22 30.78
C LYS A 308 5.91 -1.44 29.64
N THR A 309 4.59 -1.54 29.53
CA THR A 309 3.81 -0.86 28.46
C THR A 309 3.93 0.65 28.59
N ASN A 310 3.78 1.20 29.80
CA ASN A 310 3.86 2.64 30.06
C ASN A 310 5.27 3.18 29.80
N TYR A 311 6.31 2.48 30.26
CA TYR A 311 7.69 2.86 30.01
C TYR A 311 8.00 2.88 28.51
N THR A 312 7.67 1.79 27.81
CA THR A 312 7.89 1.68 26.36
C THR A 312 7.21 2.82 25.60
N ARG A 313 5.92 3.07 25.88
CA ARG A 313 5.17 4.15 25.26
C ARG A 313 5.82 5.51 25.51
N GLN A 314 6.20 5.82 26.76
CA GLN A 314 6.83 7.08 27.12
C GLN A 314 8.15 7.31 26.36
N GLN A 315 8.98 6.26 26.18
CA GLN A 315 10.24 6.39 25.44
C GLN A 315 9.98 6.72 23.97
N PHE A 316 9.01 6.07 23.32
CA PHE A 316 8.66 6.37 21.93
C PHE A 316 8.05 7.77 21.77
N GLU A 317 7.16 8.21 22.66
CA GLU A 317 6.56 9.56 22.64
C GLU A 317 7.62 10.68 22.80
N GLN A 318 8.69 10.43 23.55
CA GLN A 318 9.80 11.37 23.74
C GLN A 318 10.85 11.32 22.65
N ALA A 319 10.91 10.24 21.89
CA ALA A 319 11.89 10.08 20.83
C ALA A 319 11.76 11.15 19.73
N ARG A 320 12.89 11.53 19.18
CA ARG A 320 12.97 12.42 18.01
C ARG A 320 13.86 11.76 16.99
N PHE A 321 13.22 11.16 16.00
CA PHE A 321 13.90 10.50 14.90
C PHE A 321 14.09 11.47 13.72
N SER A 322 15.11 11.21 12.92
CA SER A 322 15.27 11.85 11.62
C SER A 322 14.05 11.57 10.74
N LYS A 323 13.66 12.54 9.91
CA LYS A 323 12.55 12.34 8.97
C LYS A 323 13.08 12.00 7.59
N ALA A 324 12.42 11.08 6.92
CA ALA A 324 12.60 10.84 5.52
C ALA A 324 11.99 11.98 4.68
N HIS A 325 12.20 11.93 3.37
CA HIS A 325 11.57 12.81 2.39
C HIS A 325 10.79 11.96 1.38
N VAL A 326 9.77 12.54 0.75
CA VAL A 326 8.93 11.85 -0.26
C VAL A 326 9.75 11.23 -1.40
N SER A 327 10.93 11.80 -1.73
CA SER A 327 11.84 11.23 -2.72
C SER A 327 12.36 9.85 -2.33
N GLU A 328 12.49 9.53 -1.03
CA GLU A 328 12.95 8.22 -0.58
C GLU A 328 11.86 7.15 -0.75
N VAL A 329 10.58 7.51 -0.67
CA VAL A 329 9.49 6.60 -1.10
C VAL A 329 9.62 6.28 -2.59
N ALA A 330 9.91 7.29 -3.40
CA ALA A 330 10.15 7.09 -4.83
C ALA A 330 11.42 6.25 -5.11
N ASP A 331 12.47 6.32 -4.26
CA ASP A 331 13.65 5.45 -4.37
C ASP A 331 13.27 3.96 -4.19
N HIS A 332 12.40 3.64 -3.23
CA HIS A 332 11.89 2.29 -3.05
C HIS A 332 11.08 1.80 -4.26
N ILE A 333 10.23 2.67 -4.83
CA ILE A 333 9.47 2.35 -6.06
C ILE A 333 10.44 2.07 -7.21
N ASP A 334 11.44 2.95 -7.43
CA ASP A 334 12.49 2.77 -8.45
C ASP A 334 13.23 1.44 -8.27
N HIS A 335 13.55 1.08 -7.04
CA HIS A 335 14.27 -0.16 -6.74
C HIS A 335 13.45 -1.39 -7.17
N VAL A 336 12.17 -1.45 -6.78
CA VAL A 336 11.28 -2.55 -7.19
C VAL A 336 11.12 -2.59 -8.70
N VAL A 337 10.90 -1.43 -9.35
CA VAL A 337 10.76 -1.35 -10.81
C VAL A 337 12.01 -1.85 -11.53
N LYS A 338 13.21 -1.51 -11.04
CA LYS A 338 14.47 -1.99 -11.60
C LYS A 338 14.66 -3.49 -11.40
N LEU A 339 14.20 -4.02 -10.28
CA LEU A 339 14.40 -5.40 -9.89
C LEU A 339 13.45 -6.36 -10.63
N VAL A 340 12.16 -6.04 -10.68
CA VAL A 340 11.10 -6.96 -11.12
C VAL A 340 10.10 -6.37 -12.13
N GLY A 341 10.23 -5.10 -12.47
CA GLY A 341 9.31 -4.43 -13.40
C GLY A 341 8.20 -3.64 -12.74
N ILE A 342 7.53 -2.81 -13.56
CA ILE A 342 6.54 -1.84 -13.13
C ILE A 342 5.26 -2.49 -12.57
N GLU A 343 4.97 -3.73 -12.92
CA GLU A 343 3.73 -4.43 -12.60
C GLU A 343 3.65 -4.88 -11.13
N HIS A 344 4.74 -4.78 -10.36
CA HIS A 344 4.88 -5.42 -9.06
C HIS A 344 5.01 -4.44 -7.89
N VAL A 345 4.71 -3.15 -8.08
CA VAL A 345 4.81 -2.12 -7.03
C VAL A 345 3.57 -1.23 -7.00
N GLY A 346 3.24 -0.74 -5.81
CA GLY A 346 2.15 0.23 -5.58
C GLY A 346 2.27 0.95 -4.24
N LEU A 347 1.15 1.43 -3.70
CA LEU A 347 1.06 2.34 -2.55
C LEU A 347 0.34 1.68 -1.37
N GLY A 348 1.02 1.61 -0.23
CA GLY A 348 0.46 1.12 1.02
C GLY A 348 1.03 1.92 2.17
N SER A 349 0.45 3.10 2.40
CA SER A 349 1.08 4.19 3.16
C SER A 349 1.33 3.86 4.62
N ASP A 350 0.47 3.05 5.22
CA ASP A 350 0.43 2.81 6.67
C ASP A 350 0.05 4.10 7.46
N PHE A 351 -0.76 4.97 6.83
CA PHE A 351 -1.31 6.16 7.48
C PHE A 351 -2.15 5.75 8.69
N ASP A 352 -2.03 6.52 9.75
CA ASP A 352 -2.59 6.30 11.09
C ASP A 352 -1.94 5.12 11.86
N GLY A 353 -1.11 4.27 11.21
CA GLY A 353 -0.34 3.18 11.83
C GLY A 353 1.11 3.56 12.15
N VAL A 354 1.64 4.62 11.53
CA VAL A 354 3.02 5.10 11.76
C VAL A 354 3.04 6.55 12.24
N GLU A 355 3.93 6.83 13.20
CA GLU A 355 4.00 8.17 13.81
C GLU A 355 4.83 9.14 12.97
N GLN A 356 5.86 8.65 12.26
CA GLN A 356 6.80 9.48 11.54
C GLN A 356 6.73 9.26 10.03
N LEU A 357 6.12 10.23 9.37
CA LEU A 357 5.96 10.26 7.93
C LEU A 357 6.98 11.19 7.27
N PRO A 358 7.31 10.95 6.00
CA PRO A 358 8.28 11.74 5.25
C PRO A 358 7.78 13.17 5.01
N GLU A 359 8.72 14.10 4.89
CA GLU A 359 8.38 15.43 4.38
C GLU A 359 7.77 15.31 2.98
N GLY A 360 6.61 15.92 2.80
CA GLY A 360 5.82 15.85 1.56
C GLY A 360 4.74 14.77 1.55
N LEU A 361 4.72 13.84 2.53
CA LEU A 361 3.72 12.78 2.65
C LEU A 361 3.22 12.62 4.09
N GLN A 362 2.80 13.70 4.73
CA GLN A 362 2.38 13.69 6.13
C GLN A 362 0.95 13.17 6.33
N ASP A 363 0.16 13.11 5.30
CA ASP A 363 -1.21 12.58 5.30
C ASP A 363 -1.67 12.27 3.87
N VAL A 364 -2.89 11.76 3.73
CA VAL A 364 -3.48 11.35 2.43
C VAL A 364 -3.60 12.49 1.40
N SER A 365 -3.38 13.75 1.75
CA SER A 365 -3.32 14.86 0.78
C SER A 365 -1.99 14.93 0.03
N GLY A 366 -1.00 14.14 0.44
CA GLY A 366 0.39 14.21 -0.07
C GLY A 366 0.65 13.44 -1.36
N TYR A 367 -0.26 12.60 -1.87
CA TYR A 367 -0.01 11.80 -3.10
C TYR A 367 0.46 12.61 -4.30
N PRO A 368 -0.01 13.86 -4.55
CA PRO A 368 0.52 14.68 -5.64
C PRO A 368 2.04 14.93 -5.54
N ASN A 369 2.60 14.99 -4.32
CA ASN A 369 4.04 15.17 -4.14
C ASN A 369 4.82 13.92 -4.54
N LEU A 370 4.29 12.71 -4.26
CA LEU A 370 4.88 11.47 -4.73
C LEU A 370 4.80 11.35 -6.25
N ILE A 371 3.65 11.68 -6.85
CA ILE A 371 3.48 11.71 -8.31
C ILE A 371 4.48 12.70 -8.93
N TYR A 372 4.68 13.87 -8.32
CA TYR A 372 5.69 14.84 -8.77
C TYR A 372 7.10 14.26 -8.75
N GLU A 373 7.52 13.58 -7.68
CA GLU A 373 8.83 12.94 -7.60
C GLU A 373 9.00 11.85 -8.68
N LEU A 374 7.97 11.06 -8.92
CA LEU A 374 7.99 10.04 -9.98
C LEU A 374 8.06 10.67 -11.38
N LEU A 375 7.32 11.75 -11.64
CA LEU A 375 7.43 12.50 -12.91
C LEU A 375 8.85 13.04 -13.16
N LYS A 376 9.50 13.57 -12.13
CA LYS A 376 10.91 14.02 -12.21
C LYS A 376 11.87 12.90 -12.61
N ARG A 377 11.55 11.66 -12.27
CA ARG A 377 12.30 10.44 -12.59
C ARG A 377 11.96 9.87 -13.97
N GLY A 378 11.05 10.53 -14.70
CA GLY A 378 10.67 10.15 -16.06
C GLY A 378 9.53 9.13 -16.14
N TYR A 379 8.81 8.88 -15.05
CA TYR A 379 7.59 8.07 -15.09
C TYR A 379 6.53 8.75 -15.94
N THR A 380 5.86 7.97 -16.78
CA THR A 380 4.78 8.44 -17.65
C THR A 380 3.43 8.29 -16.95
N GLU A 381 2.39 8.93 -17.49
CA GLU A 381 1.02 8.76 -16.99
C GLU A 381 0.60 7.27 -16.96
N GLU A 382 0.96 6.50 -17.97
CA GLU A 382 0.65 5.06 -18.03
C GLU A 382 1.37 4.26 -16.92
N THR A 383 2.63 4.56 -16.64
CA THR A 383 3.36 3.88 -15.55
C THR A 383 2.87 4.32 -14.16
N LEU A 384 2.52 5.60 -14.00
CA LEU A 384 1.90 6.12 -12.77
C LEU A 384 0.54 5.46 -12.50
N LYS A 385 -0.28 5.27 -13.53
CA LYS A 385 -1.56 4.56 -13.43
C LYS A 385 -1.39 3.16 -12.84
N ARG A 386 -0.34 2.43 -13.27
CA ARG A 386 -0.03 1.10 -12.72
C ARG A 386 0.31 1.17 -11.25
N ILE A 387 1.24 2.05 -10.85
CA ILE A 387 1.70 2.21 -9.46
C ILE A 387 0.53 2.67 -8.57
N CYS A 388 -0.26 3.64 -9.02
CA CYS A 388 -1.31 4.24 -8.20
C CYS A 388 -2.47 3.28 -7.85
N GLY A 389 -2.71 2.21 -8.64
CA GLY A 389 -3.80 1.30 -8.30
C GLY A 389 -3.95 0.08 -9.21
N GLU A 390 -3.61 0.19 -10.51
CA GLU A 390 -3.92 -0.88 -11.46
C GLU A 390 -3.18 -2.19 -11.16
N ASN A 391 -1.95 -2.13 -10.65
CA ASN A 391 -1.20 -3.32 -10.24
C ASN A 391 -1.89 -4.07 -9.11
N PHE A 392 -2.38 -3.36 -8.10
CA PHE A 392 -3.09 -3.97 -6.99
C PHE A 392 -4.46 -4.53 -7.44
N LEU A 393 -5.21 -3.78 -8.24
CA LEU A 393 -6.49 -4.28 -8.78
C LEU A 393 -6.32 -5.52 -9.66
N ARG A 394 -5.21 -5.65 -10.38
CA ARG A 394 -4.87 -6.87 -11.12
C ARG A 394 -4.78 -8.07 -10.17
N VAL A 395 -3.96 -7.95 -9.13
CA VAL A 395 -3.77 -9.03 -8.14
C VAL A 395 -5.09 -9.37 -7.45
N TRP A 396 -5.81 -8.38 -6.97
CA TRP A 396 -7.11 -8.61 -6.33
C TRP A 396 -8.11 -9.30 -7.28
N THR A 397 -8.11 -8.92 -8.57
CA THR A 397 -8.95 -9.57 -9.59
C THR A 397 -8.56 -11.03 -9.79
N GLU A 398 -7.27 -11.33 -9.87
CA GLU A 398 -6.76 -12.70 -10.05
C GLU A 398 -7.12 -13.59 -8.85
N VAL A 399 -6.92 -13.08 -7.63
CA VAL A 399 -7.29 -13.79 -6.39
C VAL A 399 -8.80 -14.06 -6.33
N SER A 400 -9.63 -13.06 -6.62
CA SER A 400 -11.09 -13.22 -6.60
C SER A 400 -11.60 -14.22 -7.65
N ARG A 401 -10.98 -14.25 -8.82
CA ARG A 401 -11.34 -15.21 -9.88
C ARG A 401 -11.01 -16.66 -9.51
N ALA A 402 -9.92 -16.89 -8.82
CA ALA A 402 -9.51 -18.23 -8.41
C ALA A 402 -10.55 -18.91 -7.48
N ALA A 403 -11.26 -18.15 -6.65
CA ALA A 403 -12.39 -18.66 -5.86
C ALA A 403 -13.59 -19.08 -6.71
N SER A 404 -13.87 -18.32 -7.78
CA SER A 404 -15.05 -18.55 -8.64
C SER A 404 -14.94 -19.79 -9.54
N THR A 405 -13.76 -20.40 -9.63
CA THR A 405 -13.48 -21.57 -10.49
C THR A 405 -13.54 -22.89 -9.75
N ARG A 406 -13.89 -22.88 -8.46
CA ARG A 406 -14.06 -24.06 -7.60
C ARG A 406 -15.49 -24.21 -7.15
#